data_bfe862bca14300bbf610c08f015827f4
#
_entry.id   bfe862bca14300bbf610c08f015827f4
#
_cell.length_a   1.000
_cell.length_b   1.000
_cell.length_c   1.000
_cell.angle_alpha   90.00
_cell.angle_beta   90.00
_cell.angle_gamma   90.00
#
_symmetry.space_group_name_H-M   'P 1'
#
loop_
_entity.id
_entity.type
_entity.pdbx_description
1 polymer ?
#
loop_
_entity_poly.entity_id
_entity_poly.type
_entity_poly.pdbx_seq_one_letter_code
_entity_poly.pdbx_strand_id
1 'polypeptide(L)'
;MLCLAIAMTATAQNKYCKSYEDFKADQWTEIDTVYLDGHSKSHQLWMGGNDYKLTTGDKAQDEIIKKEAFAVICKDTIYVNCRNLRFENTGFGNGYTKGYRYDGDKLCIINKIIGKAALTRQSLFGGLGGAVGGAIAASSQMSNQVCYLIEADAKKGKVNIRLIDDAFMAEVLKDHQKVADEYNAIKKKKDRQSAATVFPILQHLGLID
;
A
#
# COMPACT_ATOMS: atom_id res chain seq x y z
N MET A 1 -42.94 -6.42 -30.43
CA MET A 1 -42.46 -6.08 -29.08
C MET A 1 -40.94 -5.99 -29.11
N LEU A 2 -40.42 -4.77 -29.22
CA LEU A 2 -38.97 -4.51 -29.42
C LEU A 2 -38.35 -4.30 -28.04
N CYS A 3 -37.59 -5.30 -27.55
CA CYS A 3 -36.82 -5.15 -26.30
C CYS A 3 -35.58 -4.28 -26.60
N LEU A 4 -35.61 -3.01 -26.17
CA LEU A 4 -34.45 -2.13 -26.16
C LEU A 4 -33.52 -2.60 -25.02
N ALA A 5 -32.46 -3.32 -25.35
CA ALA A 5 -31.38 -3.59 -24.42
C ALA A 5 -30.58 -2.29 -24.21
N ILE A 6 -30.81 -1.62 -23.10
CA ILE A 6 -29.97 -0.50 -22.65
C ILE A 6 -28.67 -1.13 -22.17
N ALA A 7 -27.63 -1.07 -22.99
CA ALA A 7 -26.27 -1.36 -22.55
C ALA A 7 -25.84 -0.22 -21.59
N MET A 8 -25.94 -0.47 -20.29
CA MET A 8 -25.30 0.38 -19.29
C MET A 8 -23.79 0.22 -19.44
N THR A 9 -23.15 1.17 -20.07
CA THR A 9 -21.69 1.32 -19.98
C THR A 9 -21.39 1.72 -18.54
N ALA A 10 -20.95 0.77 -17.71
CA ALA A 10 -20.41 1.06 -16.40
C ALA A 10 -19.12 1.89 -16.61
N THR A 11 -19.25 3.20 -16.57
CA THR A 11 -18.08 4.07 -16.43
C THR A 11 -17.49 3.78 -15.06
N ALA A 12 -16.19 3.42 -15.03
CA ALA A 12 -15.47 3.23 -13.79
C ALA A 12 -15.62 4.48 -12.92
N GLN A 13 -16.45 4.37 -11.88
CA GLN A 13 -16.87 5.49 -11.07
C GLN A 13 -15.82 5.74 -10.00
N ASN A 14 -15.24 6.96 -9.98
CA ASN A 14 -14.31 7.31 -8.93
C ASN A 14 -15.09 7.52 -7.63
N LYS A 15 -14.55 7.03 -6.52
CA LYS A 15 -15.19 7.15 -5.22
C LYS A 15 -14.16 7.15 -4.09
N TYR A 16 -14.51 7.73 -2.94
CA TYR A 16 -13.64 7.75 -1.76
C TYR A 16 -14.41 7.33 -0.51
N CYS A 17 -13.68 6.86 0.49
CA CYS A 17 -14.19 6.65 1.84
C CYS A 17 -13.30 7.41 2.84
N LYS A 18 -13.89 7.80 3.99
CA LYS A 18 -13.19 8.62 4.99
C LYS A 18 -12.52 7.79 6.08
N SER A 19 -12.97 6.58 6.30
CA SER A 19 -12.46 5.71 7.36
C SER A 19 -12.23 4.29 6.88
N TYR A 20 -11.50 3.53 7.67
CA TYR A 20 -11.34 2.09 7.45
C TYR A 20 -12.67 1.34 7.66
N GLU A 21 -13.51 1.82 8.57
CA GLU A 21 -14.85 1.28 8.81
C GLU A 21 -15.73 1.46 7.57
N ASP A 22 -15.70 2.64 6.94
CA ASP A 22 -16.41 2.88 5.68
C ASP A 22 -15.90 1.95 4.58
N PHE A 23 -14.58 1.76 4.49
CA PHE A 23 -13.96 0.82 3.55
C PHE A 23 -14.49 -0.60 3.76
N LYS A 24 -14.52 -1.08 5.01
CA LYS A 24 -15.04 -2.41 5.36
C LYS A 24 -16.51 -2.57 5.06
N ALA A 25 -17.30 -1.53 5.34
CA ALA A 25 -18.74 -1.52 5.12
C ALA A 25 -19.12 -1.23 3.66
N ASP A 26 -18.12 -1.10 2.78
CA ASP A 26 -18.27 -0.69 1.37
C ASP A 26 -19.07 0.62 1.21
N GLN A 27 -18.91 1.54 2.16
CA GLN A 27 -19.54 2.86 2.17
C GLN A 27 -18.65 3.87 1.48
N TRP A 28 -18.99 4.19 0.26
CA TRP A 28 -18.22 5.08 -0.60
C TRP A 28 -19.02 6.31 -1.00
N THR A 29 -18.36 7.45 -1.08
CA THR A 29 -18.89 8.69 -1.64
C THR A 29 -18.36 8.84 -3.06
N GLU A 30 -19.26 9.10 -4.00
CA GLU A 30 -18.91 9.32 -5.41
C GLU A 30 -18.15 10.62 -5.59
N ILE A 31 -17.29 10.64 -6.59
CA ILE A 31 -16.52 11.80 -7.00
C ILE A 31 -16.38 11.79 -8.53
N ASP A 32 -16.70 12.92 -9.17
CA ASP A 32 -16.82 12.95 -10.63
C ASP A 32 -15.49 12.67 -11.33
N THR A 33 -14.44 13.34 -10.92
CA THR A 33 -13.14 13.27 -11.59
C THR A 33 -12.01 13.14 -10.59
N VAL A 34 -11.09 12.21 -10.84
CA VAL A 34 -9.83 12.07 -10.09
C VAL A 34 -8.69 12.04 -11.09
N TYR A 35 -7.77 12.96 -10.94
CA TYR A 35 -6.49 12.99 -11.65
C TYR A 35 -5.42 12.31 -10.77
N LEU A 36 -4.74 11.37 -11.36
CA LEU A 36 -3.68 10.60 -10.73
C LEU A 36 -2.32 11.08 -11.26
N ASP A 37 -1.53 11.66 -10.38
CA ASP A 37 -0.16 12.08 -10.67
C ASP A 37 0.82 11.15 -9.97
N GLY A 38 1.61 10.43 -10.76
CA GLY A 38 2.62 9.49 -10.25
C GLY A 38 3.92 10.21 -9.92
N HIS A 39 4.37 10.11 -8.69
CA HIS A 39 5.66 10.65 -8.30
C HIS A 39 6.80 9.76 -8.80
N SER A 40 7.76 10.37 -9.49
CA SER A 40 8.99 9.66 -9.84
C SER A 40 9.77 9.26 -8.58
N LYS A 41 10.56 8.19 -8.68
CA LYS A 41 11.41 7.75 -7.56
C LYS A 41 12.40 8.83 -7.10
N SER A 42 12.92 9.63 -8.04
CA SER A 42 13.74 10.78 -7.71
C SER A 42 12.98 11.84 -6.92
N HIS A 43 11.73 12.12 -7.29
CA HIS A 43 10.88 13.05 -6.54
C HIS A 43 10.68 12.59 -5.10
N GLN A 44 10.34 11.31 -4.90
CA GLN A 44 10.16 10.73 -3.57
C GLN A 44 11.42 10.79 -2.71
N LEU A 45 12.59 10.61 -3.32
CA LEU A 45 13.89 10.67 -2.63
C LEU A 45 14.21 12.07 -2.12
N TRP A 46 13.97 13.10 -2.93
CA TRP A 46 14.32 14.48 -2.61
C TRP A 46 13.26 15.26 -1.84
N MET A 47 11.98 15.04 -2.22
CA MET A 47 10.86 15.80 -1.68
C MET A 47 10.02 14.99 -0.69
N GLY A 48 10.32 13.69 -0.54
CA GLY A 48 9.50 12.78 0.27
C GLY A 48 8.16 12.45 -0.39
N GLY A 49 7.26 11.89 0.38
CA GLY A 49 5.92 11.50 -0.09
C GLY A 49 5.84 10.05 -0.53
N ASN A 50 4.67 9.67 -1.02
CA ASN A 50 4.36 8.34 -1.53
C ASN A 50 4.21 8.34 -3.05
N ASP A 51 3.82 7.20 -3.62
CA ASP A 51 3.87 6.95 -5.06
C ASP A 51 2.99 7.88 -5.89
N TYR A 52 1.86 8.36 -5.30
CA TYR A 52 0.85 9.11 -6.03
C TYR A 52 0.35 10.33 -5.27
N LYS A 53 0.01 11.35 -6.04
CA LYS A 53 -0.84 12.48 -5.64
C LYS A 53 -2.16 12.37 -6.39
N LEU A 54 -3.27 12.54 -5.67
CA LEU A 54 -4.60 12.57 -6.25
C LEU A 54 -5.15 13.99 -6.15
N THR A 55 -5.81 14.46 -7.21
CA THR A 55 -6.50 15.75 -7.27
C THR A 55 -7.79 15.61 -8.08
N THR A 56 -8.73 16.51 -7.90
CA THR A 56 -10.02 16.51 -8.60
C THR A 56 -10.18 17.72 -9.52
N GLY A 57 -9.33 18.73 -9.33
CA GLY A 57 -9.47 20.03 -9.97
C GLY A 57 -10.41 20.99 -9.21
N ASP A 58 -11.15 20.50 -8.23
CA ASP A 58 -11.92 21.32 -7.28
C ASP A 58 -11.19 21.43 -5.94
N LYS A 59 -10.98 22.67 -5.47
CA LYS A 59 -10.18 22.92 -4.26
C LYS A 59 -10.79 22.31 -2.99
N ALA A 60 -12.12 22.31 -2.87
CA ALA A 60 -12.78 21.78 -1.67
C ALA A 60 -12.67 20.25 -1.64
N GLN A 61 -12.91 19.60 -2.78
CA GLN A 61 -12.74 18.16 -2.91
C GLN A 61 -11.28 17.74 -2.78
N ASP A 62 -10.34 18.50 -3.30
CA ASP A 62 -8.90 18.26 -3.14
C ASP A 62 -8.48 18.27 -1.67
N GLU A 63 -9.03 19.16 -0.85
CA GLU A 63 -8.75 19.18 0.59
C GLU A 63 -9.34 17.96 1.30
N ILE A 64 -10.54 17.50 0.93
CA ILE A 64 -11.13 16.26 1.45
C ILE A 64 -10.25 15.06 1.09
N ILE A 65 -9.92 14.89 -0.18
CA ILE A 65 -9.05 13.79 -0.63
C ILE A 65 -7.72 13.84 0.10
N LYS A 66 -7.09 14.98 0.17
CA LYS A 66 -5.77 15.13 0.77
C LYS A 66 -5.72 14.87 2.26
N LYS A 67 -6.75 15.29 3.02
CA LYS A 67 -6.72 15.34 4.49
C LYS A 67 -7.64 14.33 5.17
N GLU A 68 -8.82 14.07 4.60
CA GLU A 68 -9.88 13.31 5.26
C GLU A 68 -10.07 11.91 4.68
N ALA A 69 -9.87 11.74 3.37
CA ALA A 69 -10.05 10.42 2.76
C ALA A 69 -9.06 9.40 3.31
N PHE A 70 -9.56 8.24 3.67
CA PHE A 70 -8.77 7.04 3.98
C PHE A 70 -8.32 6.35 2.69
N ALA A 71 -9.24 6.14 1.76
CA ALA A 71 -8.95 5.52 0.48
C ALA A 71 -9.78 6.15 -0.65
N VAL A 72 -9.27 6.04 -1.87
CA VAL A 72 -9.91 6.46 -3.11
C VAL A 72 -9.87 5.30 -4.09
N ILE A 73 -10.98 5.01 -4.76
CA ILE A 73 -11.01 4.15 -5.95
C ILE A 73 -10.96 5.05 -7.18
N CYS A 74 -10.00 4.78 -8.03
CA CYS A 74 -9.84 5.44 -9.32
C CYS A 74 -9.48 4.38 -10.37
N LYS A 75 -10.28 4.27 -11.44
CA LYS A 75 -10.07 3.26 -12.49
C LYS A 75 -9.91 1.85 -11.91
N ASP A 76 -10.85 1.46 -11.05
CA ASP A 76 -10.92 0.15 -10.37
C ASP A 76 -9.71 -0.18 -9.47
N THR A 77 -8.84 0.78 -9.23
CA THR A 77 -7.69 0.61 -8.35
C THR A 77 -7.91 1.36 -7.04
N ILE A 78 -7.68 0.70 -5.92
CA ILE A 78 -7.70 1.30 -4.58
C ILE A 78 -6.38 2.05 -4.36
N TYR A 79 -6.49 3.31 -3.93
CA TYR A 79 -5.37 4.14 -3.48
C TYR A 79 -5.57 4.51 -2.03
N VAL A 80 -4.64 4.14 -1.16
CA VAL A 80 -4.70 4.36 0.29
C VAL A 80 -3.93 5.62 0.64
N ASN A 81 -4.57 6.52 1.40
CA ASN A 81 -3.95 7.76 1.87
C ASN A 81 -2.98 7.47 3.01
N CYS A 82 -1.70 7.67 2.78
CA CYS A 82 -0.65 7.38 3.74
C CYS A 82 -0.48 8.44 4.84
N ARG A 83 -1.11 9.62 4.67
CA ARG A 83 -0.91 10.79 5.54
C ARG A 83 -1.15 10.49 7.03
N ASN A 84 -2.20 9.76 7.34
CA ASN A 84 -2.62 9.46 8.71
C ASN A 84 -2.22 8.06 9.17
N LEU A 85 -1.55 7.30 8.31
CA LEU A 85 -1.09 5.95 8.63
C LEU A 85 0.23 5.99 9.41
N ARG A 86 0.32 5.18 10.45
CA ARG A 86 1.50 5.06 11.29
C ARG A 86 1.80 3.60 11.61
N PHE A 87 3.05 3.23 11.48
CA PHE A 87 3.59 1.96 11.96
C PHE A 87 4.66 2.24 13.00
N GLU A 88 4.57 1.62 14.20
CA GLU A 88 5.48 1.85 15.32
C GLU A 88 5.73 3.34 15.61
N ASN A 89 4.66 4.16 15.63
CA ASN A 89 4.69 5.62 15.79
C ASN A 89 5.37 6.42 14.66
N THR A 90 5.85 5.77 13.61
CA THR A 90 6.44 6.41 12.44
C THR A 90 5.38 6.57 11.34
N GLY A 91 5.24 7.79 10.81
CA GLY A 91 4.30 8.06 9.71
C GLY A 91 4.83 7.59 8.35
N PHE A 92 3.94 7.14 7.49
CA PHE A 92 4.29 6.78 6.10
C PHE A 92 4.58 7.98 5.21
N GLY A 93 4.17 9.18 5.63
CA GLY A 93 4.32 10.43 4.86
C GLY A 93 3.07 10.79 4.08
N ASN A 94 3.15 11.86 3.30
CA ASN A 94 2.03 12.37 2.51
C ASN A 94 1.88 11.60 1.19
N GLY A 95 0.67 11.67 0.60
CA GLY A 95 0.34 11.05 -0.68
C GLY A 95 -0.28 9.67 -0.53
N TYR A 96 -0.42 9.02 -1.66
CA TYR A 96 -1.14 7.76 -1.79
C TYR A 96 -0.23 6.64 -2.26
N THR A 97 -0.57 5.41 -1.87
CA THR A 97 0.00 4.18 -2.43
C THR A 97 -1.11 3.26 -2.90
N LYS A 98 -0.81 2.32 -3.80
CA LYS A 98 -1.80 1.30 -4.19
C LYS A 98 -2.13 0.42 -2.99
N GLY A 99 -3.43 0.13 -2.84
CA GLY A 99 -3.96 -0.84 -1.89
C GLY A 99 -4.52 -2.05 -2.62
N TYR A 100 -4.35 -3.21 -2.03
CA TYR A 100 -4.84 -4.49 -2.53
C TYR A 100 -5.70 -5.10 -1.44
N ARG A 101 -6.90 -5.57 -1.78
CA ARG A 101 -7.73 -6.25 -0.79
C ARG A 101 -7.00 -7.51 -0.33
N TYR A 102 -7.00 -7.75 0.97
CA TYR A 102 -6.43 -8.93 1.59
C TYR A 102 -7.52 -9.61 2.41
N ASP A 103 -7.83 -10.87 2.08
CA ASP A 103 -8.82 -11.67 2.81
C ASP A 103 -10.13 -10.89 3.05
N GLY A 104 -10.62 -10.24 1.99
CA GLY A 104 -11.90 -9.53 1.94
C GLY A 104 -11.90 -8.15 2.54
N ASP A 105 -11.69 -8.02 3.84
CA ASP A 105 -11.89 -6.78 4.59
C ASP A 105 -10.61 -6.03 4.98
N LYS A 106 -9.44 -6.62 4.77
CA LYS A 106 -8.14 -6.00 5.06
C LYS A 106 -7.51 -5.40 3.80
N LEU A 107 -6.49 -4.58 3.99
CA LEU A 107 -5.73 -4.00 2.89
C LEU A 107 -4.24 -4.32 3.02
N CYS A 108 -3.65 -4.80 1.93
CA CYS A 108 -2.21 -4.88 1.78
C CYS A 108 -1.72 -3.64 1.03
N ILE A 109 -0.67 -3.00 1.52
CA ILE A 109 0.03 -1.91 0.82
C ILE A 109 1.51 -2.23 0.69
N ILE A 110 2.12 -1.73 -0.37
CA ILE A 110 3.57 -1.80 -0.59
C ILE A 110 4.15 -0.43 -0.29
N ASN A 111 5.14 -0.36 0.61
CA ASN A 111 5.78 0.91 0.97
C ASN A 111 7.23 0.68 1.43
N LYS A 112 7.96 1.79 1.58
CA LYS A 112 9.28 1.77 2.20
C LYS A 112 9.22 1.20 3.61
N ILE A 113 10.30 0.58 4.05
CA ILE A 113 10.40 0.13 5.43
C ILE A 113 10.54 1.34 6.37
N ILE A 114 9.72 1.39 7.42
CA ILE A 114 9.73 2.43 8.46
C ILE A 114 9.75 1.81 9.85
N GLY A 115 9.83 2.64 10.88
CA GLY A 115 9.84 2.17 12.27
C GLY A 115 11.19 1.57 12.70
N LYS A 116 11.17 0.76 13.75
CA LYS A 116 12.37 0.12 14.32
C LYS A 116 13.09 -0.78 13.33
N ALA A 117 12.35 -1.45 12.46
CA ALA A 117 12.91 -2.29 11.41
C ALA A 117 13.78 -1.52 10.41
N ALA A 118 13.44 -0.25 10.14
CA ALA A 118 14.27 0.62 9.32
C ALA A 118 15.61 0.95 10.00
N LEU A 119 15.59 1.23 11.30
CA LEU A 119 16.81 1.50 12.09
C LEU A 119 17.73 0.28 12.12
N THR A 120 17.17 -0.91 12.33
CA THR A 120 17.94 -2.16 12.30
C THR A 120 18.58 -2.41 10.94
N ARG A 121 17.85 -2.17 9.85
CA ARG A 121 18.42 -2.30 8.49
C ARG A 121 19.51 -1.25 8.23
N GLN A 122 19.35 -0.03 8.69
CA GLN A 122 20.32 1.04 8.53
C GLN A 122 21.62 0.76 9.29
N SER A 123 21.54 0.15 10.49
CA SER A 123 22.70 -0.26 11.28
C SER A 123 23.47 -1.42 10.62
N LEU A 124 22.79 -2.34 9.93
CA LEU A 124 23.43 -3.44 9.19
C LEU A 124 24.18 -3.00 7.93
N PHE A 125 23.86 -1.83 7.39
CA PHE A 125 24.54 -1.24 6.24
C PHE A 125 25.73 -0.36 6.63
N GLY A 126 26.14 -0.36 7.90
CA GLY A 126 27.34 0.32 8.42
C GLY A 126 27.42 1.75 7.96
N GLY A 127 26.96 2.71 8.77
CA GLY A 127 27.43 4.10 8.87
C GLY A 127 27.80 4.94 7.64
N LEU A 128 27.59 4.49 6.43
CA LEU A 128 27.86 5.23 5.20
C LEU A 128 26.59 5.90 4.65
N GLY A 129 25.80 6.49 5.53
CA GLY A 129 24.73 7.42 5.19
C GLY A 129 25.24 8.81 4.83
N GLY A 130 26.45 8.91 4.36
CA GLY A 130 26.98 10.11 3.70
C GLY A 130 26.46 10.13 2.26
N ALA A 131 25.98 11.29 1.84
CA ALA A 131 25.46 11.62 0.52
C ALA A 131 26.41 11.22 -0.63
N VAL A 132 26.49 9.93 -0.93
CA VAL A 132 27.22 9.43 -2.07
C VAL A 132 26.31 8.56 -2.91
N GLY A 133 25.93 9.07 -4.06
CA GLY A 133 25.42 8.28 -5.15
C GLY A 133 23.92 8.44 -5.40
N GLY A 134 23.53 9.57 -5.96
CA GLY A 134 22.26 9.80 -6.61
C GLY A 134 22.02 8.94 -7.86
N ALA A 135 22.35 7.66 -7.84
CA ALA A 135 22.05 6.76 -8.93
C ALA A 135 21.96 5.29 -8.47
N ILE A 136 21.38 5.03 -7.30
CA ILE A 136 20.95 3.68 -7.02
C ILE A 136 19.66 3.49 -7.79
N ALA A 137 19.74 2.71 -8.86
CA ALA A 137 18.71 2.50 -9.84
C ALA A 137 17.34 2.17 -9.23
N ALA A 138 16.26 2.59 -9.89
CA ALA A 138 14.87 2.34 -9.51
C ALA A 138 14.58 0.85 -9.18
N SER A 139 15.30 -0.07 -9.79
CA SER A 139 15.25 -1.51 -9.51
C SER A 139 15.67 -1.88 -8.08
N SER A 140 16.58 -1.12 -7.46
CA SER A 140 16.99 -1.40 -6.09
C SER A 140 15.99 -0.90 -5.04
N GLN A 141 15.05 -0.02 -5.40
CA GLN A 141 14.04 0.48 -4.47
C GLN A 141 12.90 -0.51 -4.25
N MET A 142 12.46 -1.24 -5.29
CA MET A 142 11.47 -2.32 -5.11
C MET A 142 12.02 -3.43 -4.20
N SER A 143 13.32 -3.71 -4.25
CA SER A 143 13.99 -4.63 -3.33
C SER A 143 14.11 -4.11 -1.90
N ASN A 144 13.84 -2.82 -1.66
CA ASN A 144 13.80 -2.20 -0.33
C ASN A 144 12.38 -1.88 0.17
N GLN A 145 11.36 -2.06 -0.66
CA GLN A 145 9.97 -1.97 -0.25
C GLN A 145 9.54 -3.27 0.42
N VAL A 146 8.57 -3.15 1.31
CA VAL A 146 7.96 -4.26 2.05
C VAL A 146 6.45 -4.17 1.96
N CYS A 147 5.77 -5.26 2.31
CA CYS A 147 4.32 -5.30 2.40
C CYS A 147 3.87 -5.01 3.84
N TYR A 148 2.82 -4.20 3.97
CA TYR A 148 2.14 -3.95 5.23
C TYR A 148 0.68 -4.36 5.10
N LEU A 149 0.15 -4.97 6.16
CA LEU A 149 -1.26 -5.26 6.30
C LEU A 149 -1.92 -4.18 7.15
N ILE A 150 -3.02 -3.63 6.66
CA ILE A 150 -3.90 -2.72 7.39
C ILE A 150 -5.15 -3.49 7.77
N GLU A 151 -5.47 -3.52 9.05
CA GLU A 151 -6.59 -4.23 9.63
C GLU A 151 -7.27 -3.39 10.73
N ALA A 152 -8.46 -3.80 11.17
CA ALA A 152 -9.14 -3.13 12.26
C ALA A 152 -8.31 -3.18 13.56
N ASP A 153 -8.21 -2.05 14.26
CA ASP A 153 -7.73 -2.04 15.64
C ASP A 153 -8.90 -2.41 16.58
N ALA A 154 -8.59 -3.06 17.67
CA ALA A 154 -9.55 -3.29 18.76
C ALA A 154 -10.11 -1.96 19.33
N LYS A 155 -9.37 -0.86 19.18
CA LYS A 155 -9.84 0.49 19.54
C LYS A 155 -10.60 1.09 18.38
N LYS A 156 -11.90 1.31 18.58
CA LYS A 156 -12.82 1.88 17.59
C LYS A 156 -12.24 3.11 16.88
N GLY A 157 -12.34 3.12 15.55
CA GLY A 157 -11.92 4.23 14.68
C GLY A 157 -10.43 4.30 14.40
N LYS A 158 -9.65 3.28 14.75
CA LYS A 158 -8.23 3.18 14.44
C LYS A 158 -7.94 1.97 13.58
N VAL A 159 -6.83 2.04 12.85
CA VAL A 159 -6.28 0.91 12.12
C VAL A 159 -5.05 0.37 12.85
N ASN A 160 -4.91 -0.94 12.85
CA ASN A 160 -3.67 -1.63 13.18
C ASN A 160 -2.90 -1.87 11.88
N ILE A 161 -1.59 -1.61 11.90
CA ILE A 161 -0.73 -1.86 10.75
C ILE A 161 0.35 -2.83 11.18
N ARG A 162 0.44 -3.95 10.45
CA ARG A 162 1.44 -5.00 10.68
C ARG A 162 2.39 -5.06 9.48
N LEU A 163 3.67 -5.22 9.76
CA LEU A 163 4.64 -5.59 8.74
C LEU A 163 4.41 -7.07 8.38
N ILE A 164 4.36 -7.37 7.10
CA ILE A 164 4.34 -8.75 6.60
C ILE A 164 5.79 -9.24 6.60
N ASP A 165 6.20 -9.76 7.74
CA ASP A 165 7.55 -10.26 8.01
C ASP A 165 7.61 -11.80 8.02
N ASP A 166 8.77 -12.36 8.41
CA ASP A 166 8.95 -13.82 8.48
C ASP A 166 7.96 -14.51 9.42
N ALA A 167 7.59 -13.86 10.54
CA ALA A 167 6.64 -14.46 11.48
C ALA A 167 5.23 -14.51 10.87
N PHE A 168 4.82 -13.42 10.21
CA PHE A 168 3.56 -13.38 9.46
C PHE A 168 3.54 -14.42 8.34
N MET A 169 4.62 -14.49 7.54
CA MET A 169 4.69 -15.45 6.45
C MET A 169 4.69 -16.90 6.93
N ALA A 170 5.27 -17.19 8.10
CA ALA A 170 5.20 -18.52 8.69
C ALA A 170 3.75 -18.93 9.02
N GLU A 171 2.91 -17.99 9.49
CA GLU A 171 1.48 -18.25 9.73
C GLU A 171 0.75 -18.50 8.40
N VAL A 172 1.00 -17.69 7.39
CA VAL A 172 0.37 -17.80 6.07
C VAL A 172 0.73 -19.10 5.36
N LEU A 173 2.00 -19.51 5.47
CA LEU A 173 2.55 -20.64 4.71
C LEU A 173 2.44 -21.99 5.44
N LYS A 174 1.85 -22.06 6.65
CA LYS A 174 1.77 -23.29 7.46
C LYS A 174 1.17 -24.48 6.71
N ASP A 175 0.18 -24.23 5.84
CA ASP A 175 -0.53 -25.25 5.06
C ASP A 175 -0.03 -25.32 3.59
N HIS A 176 1.07 -24.63 3.27
CA HIS A 176 1.64 -24.50 1.93
C HIS A 176 3.14 -24.88 1.90
N GLN A 177 3.47 -26.13 2.32
CA GLN A 177 4.83 -26.58 2.57
C GLN A 177 5.82 -26.28 1.44
N LYS A 178 5.45 -26.54 0.17
CA LYS A 178 6.33 -26.26 -0.97
C LYS A 178 6.70 -24.78 -1.08
N VAL A 179 5.72 -23.89 -0.92
CA VAL A 179 5.95 -22.43 -0.97
C VAL A 179 6.75 -21.96 0.24
N ALA A 180 6.51 -22.57 1.41
CA ALA A 180 7.29 -22.34 2.63
C ALA A 180 8.76 -22.70 2.43
N ASP A 181 9.05 -23.84 1.82
CA ASP A 181 10.42 -24.29 1.55
C ASP A 181 11.14 -23.33 0.57
N GLU A 182 10.47 -22.92 -0.51
CA GLU A 182 10.99 -21.93 -1.46
C GLU A 182 11.25 -20.57 -0.79
N TYR A 183 10.32 -20.08 0.03
CA TYR A 183 10.46 -18.84 0.80
C TYR A 183 11.64 -18.91 1.77
N ASN A 184 11.76 -19.99 2.53
CA ASN A 184 12.81 -20.19 3.54
C ASN A 184 14.20 -20.44 2.91
N ALA A 185 14.28 -20.93 1.67
CA ALA A 185 15.52 -21.07 0.93
C ALA A 185 16.21 -19.73 0.62
N ILE A 186 15.47 -18.62 0.67
CA ILE A 186 16.02 -17.27 0.48
C ILE A 186 16.80 -16.88 1.75
N LYS A 187 18.11 -17.00 1.71
CA LYS A 187 19.01 -16.87 2.88
C LYS A 187 19.00 -15.46 3.48
N LYS A 188 18.95 -14.42 2.64
CA LYS A 188 18.99 -13.04 3.13
C LYS A 188 17.60 -12.58 3.56
N LYS A 189 17.44 -12.32 4.86
CA LYS A 189 16.19 -11.83 5.45
C LYS A 189 15.61 -10.61 4.70
N LYS A 190 16.46 -9.68 4.27
CA LYS A 190 16.05 -8.49 3.51
C LYS A 190 15.36 -8.86 2.20
N ASP A 191 15.91 -9.80 1.45
CA ASP A 191 15.38 -10.21 0.16
C ASP A 191 14.10 -11.03 0.36
N ARG A 192 14.09 -11.91 1.35
CA ARG A 192 12.94 -12.73 1.73
C ARG A 192 11.72 -11.89 2.13
N GLN A 193 11.92 -10.83 2.92
CA GLN A 193 10.85 -9.92 3.37
C GLN A 193 10.60 -8.75 2.40
N SER A 194 11.23 -8.73 1.23
CA SER A 194 10.97 -7.69 0.25
C SER A 194 9.58 -7.83 -0.37
N ALA A 195 8.98 -6.71 -0.77
CA ALA A 195 7.72 -6.75 -1.52
C ALA A 195 7.85 -7.55 -2.83
N ALA A 196 9.04 -7.55 -3.44
CA ALA A 196 9.31 -8.35 -4.63
C ALA A 196 9.18 -9.87 -4.40
N THR A 197 9.41 -10.34 -3.18
CA THR A 197 9.24 -11.76 -2.79
C THR A 197 7.86 -12.02 -2.22
N VAL A 198 7.42 -11.21 -1.26
CA VAL A 198 6.21 -11.44 -0.49
C VAL A 198 4.95 -11.26 -1.33
N PHE A 199 4.86 -10.18 -2.11
CA PHE A 199 3.66 -9.83 -2.84
C PHE A 199 3.21 -10.90 -3.85
N PRO A 200 4.11 -11.43 -4.72
CA PRO A 200 3.73 -12.51 -5.63
C PRO A 200 3.27 -13.79 -4.92
N ILE A 201 3.83 -14.10 -3.74
CA ILE A 201 3.40 -15.27 -2.95
C ILE A 201 1.96 -15.07 -2.47
N LEU A 202 1.64 -13.89 -1.92
CA LEU A 202 0.27 -13.59 -1.48
C LEU A 202 -0.73 -13.63 -2.64
N GLN A 203 -0.35 -13.16 -3.83
CA GLN A 203 -1.17 -13.29 -5.04
C GLN A 203 -1.35 -14.76 -5.46
N HIS A 204 -0.27 -15.53 -5.49
CA HIS A 204 -0.31 -16.95 -5.84
C HIS A 204 -1.23 -17.75 -4.90
N LEU A 205 -1.29 -17.38 -3.65
CA LEU A 205 -2.16 -17.99 -2.65
C LEU A 205 -3.61 -17.46 -2.68
N GLY A 206 -3.93 -16.51 -3.56
CA GLY A 206 -5.26 -15.90 -3.66
C GLY A 206 -5.64 -15.04 -2.45
N LEU A 207 -4.66 -14.58 -1.67
CA LEU A 207 -4.89 -13.74 -0.49
C LEU A 207 -5.02 -12.26 -0.82
N ILE A 208 -4.53 -11.84 -1.98
CA ILE A 208 -4.66 -10.48 -2.52
C ILE A 208 -5.07 -10.51 -3.98
N ASP A 209 -5.90 -9.54 -4.37
CA ASP A 209 -6.37 -9.32 -5.74
C ASP A 209 -5.39 -8.49 -6.57
#